data_e5a45e639f8b382dcef13597f6f4c624
#
_entry.id   e5a45e639f8b382dcef13597f6f4c624
#
_cell.length_a   1.000
_cell.length_b   1.000
_cell.length_c   1.000
_cell.angle_alpha   90.00
_cell.angle_beta   90.00
_cell.angle_gamma   90.00
#
_symmetry.space_group_name_H-M   'P 1'
#
loop_
_entity.id
_entity.type
_entity.pdbx_description
1 polymer ?
#
loop_
_entity_poly.entity_id
_entity_poly.type
_entity_poly.pdbx_seq_one_letter_code
_entity_poly.pdbx_strand_id
1 'polypeptide(L)'
;SVLTMLGIIIGIASIISIVSTIKGTNEQIKQNLIGSGNNVVRIQLYQQDADYVYDPTYEGIPDGIPTLSDETYSQILELPDVEGASVYNRRQNYNNSFYYGNTELSGCEVYGIDNTYFSTCGYKVKRGRSFVPKDFQDFRPVAVIDSNTAKLLFQGEEPIGKTIEY
;
A
#
# COMPACT_ATOMS: atom_id res chain seq x y z
N SER A 1 9.78 50.26 29.04
CA SER A 1 10.43 50.81 27.88
C SER A 1 10.06 50.03 26.62
N VAL A 2 9.91 50.75 25.49
CA VAL A 2 9.50 50.10 24.20
C VAL A 2 10.48 48.99 23.79
N LEU A 3 11.75 49.16 24.08
CA LEU A 3 12.80 48.19 23.74
C LEU A 3 12.64 46.83 24.49
N THR A 4 12.21 46.89 25.73
CA THR A 4 11.95 45.66 26.52
C THR A 4 10.69 44.92 26.05
N MET A 5 9.63 45.65 25.66
CA MET A 5 8.44 45.06 25.07
C MET A 5 8.76 44.39 23.72
N LEU A 6 9.57 45.03 22.88
CA LEU A 6 9.99 44.48 21.60
C LEU A 6 10.78 43.15 21.80
N GLY A 7 11.69 43.11 22.77
CA GLY A 7 12.46 41.92 23.10
C GLY A 7 11.59 40.76 23.55
N ILE A 8 10.56 41.02 24.37
CA ILE A 8 9.62 39.98 24.82
C ILE A 8 8.78 39.46 23.65
N ILE A 9 8.28 40.34 22.77
CA ILE A 9 7.47 39.93 21.61
C ILE A 9 8.29 39.04 20.67
N ILE A 10 9.54 39.42 20.35
CA ILE A 10 10.43 38.63 19.51
C ILE A 10 10.74 37.27 20.16
N GLY A 11 10.99 37.25 21.46
CA GLY A 11 11.24 36.00 22.21
C GLY A 11 10.06 35.05 22.15
N ILE A 12 8.86 35.53 22.42
CA ILE A 12 7.64 34.67 22.35
C ILE A 12 7.36 34.21 20.92
N ALA A 13 7.47 35.11 19.92
CA ALA A 13 7.27 34.76 18.53
C ALA A 13 8.25 33.67 18.05
N SER A 14 9.51 33.77 18.48
CA SER A 14 10.54 32.77 18.17
C SER A 14 10.21 31.39 18.76
N ILE A 15 9.77 31.35 20.02
CA ILE A 15 9.39 30.08 20.67
C ILE A 15 8.18 29.45 19.98
N ILE A 16 7.15 30.26 19.67
CA ILE A 16 5.95 29.76 18.97
C ILE A 16 6.33 29.19 17.59
N SER A 17 7.18 29.90 16.86
CA SER A 17 7.65 29.44 15.53
C SER A 17 8.41 28.12 15.60
N ILE A 18 9.31 27.98 16.56
CA ILE A 18 10.07 26.72 16.76
C ILE A 18 9.13 25.56 17.13
N VAL A 19 8.23 25.77 18.10
CA VAL A 19 7.28 24.73 18.52
C VAL A 19 6.35 24.31 17.38
N SER A 20 5.86 25.28 16.60
CA SER A 20 5.00 25.01 15.45
C SER A 20 5.73 24.22 14.37
N THR A 21 6.98 24.57 14.08
CA THR A 21 7.82 23.83 13.11
C THR A 21 8.08 22.41 13.57
N ILE A 22 8.44 22.19 14.84
CA ILE A 22 8.68 20.86 15.39
C ILE A 22 7.42 20.01 15.31
N LYS A 23 6.25 20.54 15.70
CA LYS A 23 4.98 19.81 15.61
C LYS A 23 4.63 19.45 14.17
N GLY A 24 4.78 20.41 13.24
CA GLY A 24 4.53 20.18 11.82
C GLY A 24 5.45 19.10 11.22
N THR A 25 6.74 19.14 11.56
CA THR A 25 7.71 18.16 11.09
C THR A 25 7.43 16.76 11.68
N ASN A 26 7.11 16.68 12.96
CA ASN A 26 6.78 15.40 13.60
C ASN A 26 5.51 14.77 12.99
N GLU A 27 4.49 15.57 12.69
CA GLU A 27 3.29 15.07 12.03
C GLU A 27 3.57 14.60 10.59
N GLN A 28 4.40 15.34 9.84
CA GLN A 28 4.86 14.88 8.52
C GLN A 28 5.68 13.60 8.58
N ILE A 29 6.59 13.48 9.53
CA ILE A 29 7.38 12.25 9.73
C ILE A 29 6.45 11.09 10.07
N LYS A 30 5.50 11.28 10.99
CA LYS A 30 4.51 10.27 11.35
C LYS A 30 3.67 9.84 10.14
N GLN A 31 3.16 10.78 9.36
CA GLN A 31 2.39 10.47 8.15
C GLN A 31 3.23 9.77 7.08
N ASN A 32 4.50 10.15 6.92
CA ASN A 32 5.41 9.49 5.99
C ASN A 32 5.77 8.07 6.46
N LEU A 33 5.95 7.85 7.75
CA LEU A 33 6.23 6.53 8.31
C LEU A 33 5.02 5.59 8.18
N ILE A 34 3.83 6.09 8.47
CA ILE A 34 2.58 5.32 8.29
C ILE A 34 2.32 5.07 6.80
N GLY A 35 2.50 6.09 5.95
CA GLY A 35 2.29 5.99 4.50
C GLY A 35 3.36 5.20 3.74
N SER A 36 4.51 4.91 4.35
CA SER A 36 5.58 4.09 3.74
C SER A 36 5.51 2.61 4.13
N GLY A 37 4.46 2.19 4.85
CA GLY A 37 4.27 0.80 5.27
C GLY A 37 5.28 0.30 6.32
N ASN A 38 5.98 1.20 7.00
CA ASN A 38 7.00 0.83 8.01
C ASN A 38 6.42 0.15 9.26
N ASN A 39 5.10 0.26 9.49
CA ASN A 39 4.40 -0.43 10.57
C ASN A 39 3.70 -1.71 10.12
N VAL A 40 3.99 -2.20 8.90
CA VAL A 40 3.37 -3.41 8.36
C VAL A 40 4.33 -4.56 8.47
N VAL A 41 3.90 -5.61 9.15
CA VAL A 41 4.60 -6.89 9.17
C VAL A 41 4.01 -7.77 8.06
N ARG A 42 4.85 -8.20 7.14
CA ARG A 42 4.45 -9.14 6.08
C ARG A 42 4.78 -10.56 6.53
N ILE A 43 3.77 -11.41 6.49
CA ILE A 43 3.92 -12.84 6.77
C ILE A 43 3.79 -13.57 5.44
N GLN A 44 4.81 -14.31 5.06
CA GLN A 44 4.85 -15.11 3.84
C GLN A 44 5.28 -16.52 4.18
N LEU A 45 4.79 -17.48 3.40
CA LEU A 45 5.32 -18.84 3.45
C LEU A 45 6.76 -18.86 2.93
N TYR A 46 7.63 -19.49 3.69
CA TYR A 46 9.02 -19.69 3.32
C TYR A 46 9.31 -21.17 3.35
N GLN A 47 9.86 -21.72 2.28
CA GLN A 47 10.33 -23.10 2.29
C GLN A 47 11.65 -23.15 3.06
N GLN A 48 11.70 -23.98 4.09
CA GLN A 48 12.94 -24.20 4.84
C GLN A 48 13.97 -24.81 3.88
N ASP A 49 15.20 -24.30 3.90
CA ASP A 49 16.31 -24.71 3.02
C ASP A 49 16.23 -24.24 1.54
N ALA A 50 15.34 -23.34 1.20
CA ALA A 50 15.32 -22.68 -0.10
C ALA A 50 15.68 -21.21 0.00
N ASP A 51 16.60 -20.76 -0.85
CA ASP A 51 16.99 -19.34 -0.96
C ASP A 51 15.97 -18.49 -1.74
N TYR A 52 14.74 -18.96 -1.89
CA TYR A 52 13.71 -18.26 -2.65
C TYR A 52 12.36 -18.28 -1.91
N VAL A 53 11.55 -17.29 -2.24
CA VAL A 53 10.17 -17.20 -1.74
C VAL A 53 9.33 -18.25 -2.47
N TYR A 54 8.69 -19.10 -1.69
CA TYR A 54 7.78 -20.12 -2.20
C TYR A 54 6.65 -19.49 -3.04
N ASP A 55 6.43 -20.01 -4.24
CA ASP A 55 5.35 -19.60 -5.13
C ASP A 55 4.34 -20.71 -5.33
N PRO A 56 3.19 -20.65 -4.66
CA PRO A 56 2.16 -21.71 -4.77
C PRO A 56 1.57 -21.86 -6.17
N THR A 57 1.80 -20.90 -7.07
CA THR A 57 1.30 -20.95 -8.45
C THR A 57 2.01 -22.03 -9.27
N TYR A 58 3.30 -22.27 -8.98
CA TYR A 58 4.12 -23.24 -9.69
C TYR A 58 4.36 -24.52 -8.91
N GLU A 59 4.44 -24.42 -7.60
CA GLU A 59 4.89 -25.52 -6.74
C GLU A 59 3.73 -26.23 -6.03
N GLY A 60 2.51 -25.68 -6.17
CA GLY A 60 1.35 -26.14 -5.40
C GLY A 60 1.49 -25.80 -3.91
N ILE A 61 0.47 -26.00 -3.13
CA ILE A 61 0.54 -25.85 -1.66
C ILE A 61 1.04 -27.18 -1.11
N PRO A 62 2.20 -27.22 -0.41
CA PRO A 62 2.68 -28.47 0.19
C PRO A 62 1.67 -29.03 1.19
N ASP A 63 1.59 -30.35 1.27
CA ASP A 63 0.72 -31.03 2.22
C ASP A 63 1.06 -30.63 3.67
N GLY A 64 0.02 -30.35 4.45
CA GLY A 64 0.16 -30.02 5.87
C GLY A 64 0.43 -28.54 6.19
N ILE A 65 0.47 -27.66 5.18
CA ILE A 65 0.55 -26.22 5.43
C ILE A 65 -0.86 -25.67 5.67
N PRO A 66 -1.12 -25.04 6.82
CA PRO A 66 -2.41 -24.44 7.10
C PRO A 66 -2.65 -23.26 6.14
N THR A 67 -3.75 -23.32 5.40
CA THR A 67 -4.27 -22.14 4.70
C THR A 67 -4.78 -21.13 5.72
N LEU A 68 -4.64 -19.85 5.41
CA LEU A 68 -5.21 -18.81 6.25
C LEU A 68 -6.74 -18.96 6.26
N SER A 69 -7.29 -19.36 7.41
CA SER A 69 -8.73 -19.43 7.63
C SER A 69 -9.26 -18.11 8.17
N ASP A 70 -10.58 -17.88 8.05
CA ASP A 70 -11.25 -16.71 8.64
C ASP A 70 -11.05 -16.65 10.15
N GLU A 71 -10.95 -17.82 10.81
CA GLU A 71 -10.65 -17.92 12.24
C GLU A 71 -9.24 -17.44 12.55
N THR A 72 -8.23 -17.87 11.80
CA THR A 72 -6.84 -17.40 11.95
C THR A 72 -6.73 -15.91 11.69
N TYR A 73 -7.44 -15.40 10.67
CA TYR A 73 -7.50 -13.97 10.38
C TYR A 73 -8.09 -13.18 11.56
N SER A 74 -9.17 -13.67 12.16
CA SER A 74 -9.80 -13.06 13.31
C SER A 74 -8.87 -13.05 14.52
N GLN A 75 -8.16 -14.15 14.78
CA GLN A 75 -7.17 -14.25 15.85
C GLN A 75 -6.02 -13.25 15.68
N ILE A 76 -5.59 -12.98 14.43
CA ILE A 76 -4.56 -11.97 14.15
C ILE A 76 -5.06 -10.57 14.53
N LEU A 77 -6.33 -10.26 14.27
CA LEU A 77 -6.93 -8.97 14.60
C LEU A 77 -7.11 -8.77 16.11
N GLU A 78 -7.16 -9.86 16.90
CA GLU A 78 -7.26 -9.81 18.37
C GLU A 78 -5.90 -9.64 19.06
N LEU A 79 -4.78 -9.73 18.33
CA LEU A 79 -3.45 -9.54 18.90
C LEU A 79 -3.28 -8.09 19.39
N PRO A 80 -2.62 -7.89 20.57
CA PRO A 80 -2.32 -6.55 21.04
C PRO A 80 -1.47 -5.80 20.04
N ASP A 81 -1.72 -4.50 19.88
CA ASP A 81 -1.03 -3.59 18.97
C ASP A 81 -1.24 -3.86 17.47
N VAL A 82 -2.17 -4.73 17.07
CA VAL A 82 -2.62 -4.92 15.70
C VAL A 82 -3.81 -4.02 15.41
N GLU A 83 -3.63 -2.99 14.59
CA GLU A 83 -4.70 -2.08 14.18
C GLU A 83 -5.53 -2.61 13.01
N GLY A 84 -4.97 -3.50 12.20
CA GLY A 84 -5.64 -4.08 11.05
C GLY A 84 -4.79 -5.14 10.38
N ALA A 85 -5.45 -6.00 9.62
CA ALA A 85 -4.81 -7.03 8.81
C ALA A 85 -5.41 -7.02 7.40
N SER A 86 -4.66 -7.56 6.47
CA SER A 86 -5.08 -7.70 5.08
C SER A 86 -4.48 -8.97 4.49
N VAL A 87 -5.24 -9.62 3.65
CA VAL A 87 -4.79 -10.79 2.90
C VAL A 87 -4.49 -10.38 1.47
N TYR A 88 -3.37 -10.82 0.95
CA TYR A 88 -3.01 -10.59 -0.43
C TYR A 88 -2.39 -11.84 -1.06
N ASN A 89 -2.54 -11.95 -2.37
CA ASN A 89 -1.87 -12.94 -3.18
C ASN A 89 -1.03 -12.21 -4.23
N ARG A 90 0.25 -12.52 -4.32
CA ARG A 90 1.14 -11.99 -5.35
C ARG A 90 1.32 -13.06 -6.42
N ARG A 91 0.94 -12.72 -7.65
CA ARG A 91 1.25 -13.58 -8.79
C ARG A 91 2.68 -13.33 -9.22
N GLN A 92 3.53 -14.32 -9.00
CA GLN A 92 4.91 -14.33 -9.49
C GLN A 92 4.91 -14.97 -10.88
N ASN A 93 4.69 -14.18 -11.90
CA ASN A 93 5.00 -14.58 -13.26
C ASN A 93 5.96 -13.55 -13.84
N TYR A 94 7.16 -13.95 -14.17
CA TYR A 94 8.18 -13.07 -14.76
C TYR A 94 7.76 -12.52 -16.14
N ASN A 95 6.72 -13.10 -16.74
CA ASN A 95 6.18 -12.74 -18.05
C ASN A 95 4.81 -12.03 -17.97
N ASN A 96 4.44 -11.46 -16.81
CA ASN A 96 3.23 -10.67 -16.75
C ASN A 96 3.38 -9.43 -17.61
N SER A 97 2.52 -9.29 -18.60
CA SER A 97 2.44 -8.12 -19.49
C SER A 97 1.05 -7.51 -19.43
N PHE A 98 1.02 -6.19 -19.39
CA PHE A 98 -0.22 -5.43 -19.55
C PHE A 98 -0.24 -4.80 -20.92
N TYR A 99 -1.42 -4.75 -21.52
CA TYR A 99 -1.63 -4.16 -22.83
C TYR A 99 -2.68 -3.06 -22.78
N TYR A 100 -2.39 -1.97 -23.44
CA TYR A 100 -3.35 -0.91 -23.72
C TYR A 100 -3.13 -0.40 -25.16
N GLY A 101 -4.12 -0.65 -26.03
CA GLY A 101 -3.94 -0.38 -27.46
C GLY A 101 -2.75 -1.13 -28.05
N ASN A 102 -1.79 -0.40 -28.57
CA ASN A 102 -0.55 -0.97 -29.13
C ASN A 102 0.64 -0.96 -28.16
N THR A 103 0.40 -0.57 -26.90
CA THR A 103 1.46 -0.48 -25.88
C THR A 103 1.45 -1.72 -25.02
N GLU A 104 2.62 -2.36 -24.92
CA GLU A 104 2.89 -3.47 -24.02
C GLU A 104 3.81 -2.99 -22.89
N LEU A 105 3.52 -3.40 -21.67
CA LEU A 105 4.37 -3.20 -20.51
C LEU A 105 4.61 -4.56 -19.84
N SER A 106 5.82 -5.08 -19.96
CA SER A 106 6.23 -6.39 -19.41
C SER A 106 6.88 -6.24 -18.03
N GLY A 107 6.97 -7.36 -17.31
CA GLY A 107 7.61 -7.43 -15.99
C GLY A 107 6.79 -6.78 -14.87
N CYS A 108 5.47 -6.72 -15.03
CA CYS A 108 4.58 -6.15 -14.04
C CYS A 108 4.31 -7.13 -12.90
N GLU A 109 4.26 -6.61 -11.69
CA GLU A 109 3.77 -7.38 -10.54
C GLU A 109 2.25 -7.20 -10.39
N VAL A 110 1.57 -8.33 -10.16
CA VAL A 110 0.10 -8.35 -9.96
C VAL A 110 -0.21 -8.85 -8.57
N TYR A 111 -1.02 -8.09 -7.86
CA TYR A 111 -1.48 -8.42 -6.53
C TYR A 111 -3.00 -8.59 -6.51
N GLY A 112 -3.47 -9.77 -6.10
CA GLY A 112 -4.84 -9.94 -5.65
C GLY A 112 -4.91 -9.48 -4.19
N ILE A 113 -5.80 -8.55 -3.89
CA ILE A 113 -5.87 -7.92 -2.57
C ILE A 113 -7.30 -7.93 -2.05
N ASP A 114 -7.46 -7.84 -0.75
CA ASP A 114 -8.75 -7.59 -0.11
C ASP A 114 -9.08 -6.08 -0.02
N ASN A 115 -10.24 -5.76 0.52
CA ASN A 115 -10.70 -4.37 0.65
C ASN A 115 -9.95 -3.56 1.71
N THR A 116 -9.20 -4.21 2.60
CA THR A 116 -8.43 -3.57 3.69
C THR A 116 -6.98 -3.31 3.33
N TYR A 117 -6.48 -3.87 2.21
CA TYR A 117 -5.07 -3.80 1.83
C TYR A 117 -4.51 -2.38 1.77
N PHE A 118 -5.22 -1.46 1.13
CA PHE A 118 -4.74 -0.07 1.00
C PHE A 118 -4.63 0.64 2.33
N SER A 119 -5.63 0.47 3.22
CA SER A 119 -5.61 1.06 4.56
C SER A 119 -4.52 0.44 5.43
N THR A 120 -4.41 -0.89 5.42
CA THR A 120 -3.41 -1.63 6.20
C THR A 120 -1.98 -1.30 5.75
N CYS A 121 -1.74 -1.24 4.45
CA CYS A 121 -0.42 -0.91 3.91
C CYS A 121 -0.15 0.60 3.81
N GLY A 122 -1.10 1.46 4.19
CA GLY A 122 -0.94 2.92 4.12
C GLY A 122 -0.91 3.48 2.71
N TYR A 123 -1.33 2.72 1.70
CA TYR A 123 -1.39 3.20 0.33
C TYR A 123 -2.53 4.21 0.13
N LYS A 124 -2.26 5.23 -0.67
CA LYS A 124 -3.25 6.26 -1.01
C LYS A 124 -3.46 6.31 -2.52
N VAL A 125 -4.71 6.26 -2.94
CA VAL A 125 -5.07 6.47 -4.34
C VAL A 125 -4.93 7.94 -4.66
N LYS A 126 -4.04 8.26 -5.60
CA LYS A 126 -3.77 9.64 -6.02
C LYS A 126 -4.84 10.19 -6.96
N ARG A 127 -5.39 9.35 -7.83
CA ARG A 127 -6.42 9.68 -8.82
C ARG A 127 -7.39 8.52 -8.94
N GLY A 128 -8.67 8.83 -9.18
CA GLY A 128 -9.70 7.82 -9.22
C GLY A 128 -10.23 7.43 -7.83
N ARG A 129 -10.52 6.17 -7.62
CA ARG A 129 -11.04 5.63 -6.36
C ARG A 129 -10.31 4.36 -5.93
N SER A 130 -10.35 4.06 -4.66
CA SER A 130 -9.97 2.76 -4.13
C SER A 130 -11.07 1.72 -4.40
N PHE A 131 -10.77 0.47 -4.07
CA PHE A 131 -11.76 -0.60 -4.08
C PHE A 131 -12.85 -0.34 -3.05
N VAL A 132 -14.06 -0.78 -3.36
CA VAL A 132 -15.21 -0.78 -2.46
C VAL A 132 -15.70 -2.22 -2.29
N PRO A 133 -16.38 -2.57 -1.18
CA PRO A 133 -16.86 -3.94 -0.95
C PRO A 133 -17.66 -4.52 -2.11
N LYS A 134 -18.40 -3.67 -2.81
CA LYS A 134 -19.21 -4.07 -3.97
C LYS A 134 -18.38 -4.54 -5.17
N ASP A 135 -17.14 -4.09 -5.32
CA ASP A 135 -16.25 -4.57 -6.39
C ASP A 135 -15.91 -6.04 -6.19
N PHE A 136 -15.76 -6.47 -4.94
CA PHE A 136 -15.48 -7.87 -4.58
C PHE A 136 -16.74 -8.74 -4.63
N GLN A 137 -17.86 -8.22 -4.12
CA GLN A 137 -19.13 -8.94 -4.10
C GLN A 137 -19.67 -9.23 -5.51
N ASP A 138 -19.56 -8.26 -6.41
CA ASP A 138 -20.04 -8.36 -7.79
C ASP A 138 -18.96 -8.91 -8.75
N PHE A 139 -17.79 -9.31 -8.25
CA PHE A 139 -16.65 -9.75 -9.06
C PHE A 139 -16.31 -8.78 -10.21
N ARG A 140 -16.29 -7.48 -9.91
CA ARG A 140 -16.02 -6.47 -10.93
C ARG A 140 -14.59 -6.52 -11.39
N PRO A 141 -14.30 -6.53 -12.70
CA PRO A 141 -12.94 -6.50 -13.24
C PRO A 141 -12.36 -5.08 -13.15
N VAL A 142 -11.95 -4.69 -11.94
CA VAL A 142 -11.35 -3.39 -11.66
C VAL A 142 -9.94 -3.56 -11.15
N ALA A 143 -9.07 -2.63 -11.54
CA ALA A 143 -7.68 -2.61 -11.12
C ALA A 143 -7.28 -1.20 -10.63
N VAL A 144 -6.34 -1.16 -9.71
CA VAL A 144 -5.62 0.06 -9.33
C VAL A 144 -4.17 -0.16 -9.75
N ILE A 145 -3.62 0.78 -10.49
CA ILE A 145 -2.26 0.72 -11.00
C ILE A 145 -1.41 1.81 -10.35
N ASP A 146 -0.11 1.55 -10.22
CA ASP A 146 0.81 2.56 -9.73
C ASP A 146 1.07 3.67 -10.77
N SER A 147 1.64 4.78 -10.30
CA SER A 147 1.85 5.96 -11.14
C SER A 147 2.85 5.74 -12.29
N ASN A 148 3.79 4.80 -12.15
CA ASN A 148 4.76 4.51 -13.20
C ASN A 148 4.12 3.65 -14.29
N THR A 149 3.40 2.60 -13.89
CA THR A 149 2.58 1.79 -14.81
C THR A 149 1.62 2.67 -15.60
N ALA A 150 0.92 3.60 -14.94
CA ALA A 150 0.04 4.53 -15.62
C ALA A 150 0.76 5.39 -16.68
N LYS A 151 1.94 5.92 -16.35
CA LYS A 151 2.72 6.74 -17.28
C LYS A 151 3.23 5.95 -18.49
N LEU A 152 3.74 4.73 -18.24
CA LEU A 152 4.36 3.91 -19.28
C LEU A 152 3.31 3.30 -20.22
N LEU A 153 2.21 2.79 -19.64
CA LEU A 153 1.19 2.10 -20.41
C LEU A 153 0.29 3.06 -21.20
N PHE A 154 -0.09 4.19 -20.59
CA PHE A 154 -1.04 5.14 -21.19
C PHE A 154 -0.36 6.32 -21.90
N GLN A 155 0.97 6.47 -21.80
CA GLN A 155 1.76 7.47 -22.54
C GLN A 155 1.21 8.91 -22.46
N GLY A 156 0.62 9.27 -21.33
CA GLY A 156 0.05 10.60 -21.07
C GLY A 156 -1.46 10.69 -21.27
N GLU A 157 -2.11 9.65 -21.77
CA GLU A 157 -3.57 9.59 -21.77
C GLU A 157 -4.13 9.40 -20.35
N GLU A 158 -5.40 9.76 -20.16
CA GLU A 158 -6.11 9.57 -18.89
C GLU A 158 -6.42 8.08 -18.68
N PRO A 159 -5.86 7.42 -17.66
CA PRO A 159 -6.06 5.98 -17.45
C PRO A 159 -7.39 5.62 -16.79
N ILE A 160 -8.05 6.59 -16.12
CA ILE A 160 -9.28 6.28 -15.36
C ILE A 160 -10.42 5.90 -16.30
N GLY A 161 -11.06 4.77 -16.01
CA GLY A 161 -12.17 4.24 -16.80
C GLY A 161 -11.75 3.53 -18.09
N LYS A 162 -10.46 3.38 -18.33
CA LYS A 162 -9.93 2.59 -19.44
C LYS A 162 -9.81 1.12 -19.07
N THR A 163 -9.85 0.27 -20.06
CA THR A 163 -9.65 -1.18 -19.91
C THR A 163 -8.23 -1.53 -20.32
N ILE A 164 -7.54 -2.29 -19.50
CA ILE A 164 -6.25 -2.90 -19.80
C ILE A 164 -6.42 -4.40 -19.98
N GLU A 165 -5.65 -4.99 -20.86
CA GLU A 165 -5.60 -6.43 -21.05
C GLU A 165 -4.40 -6.99 -20.29
N TYR A 166 -4.57 -8.26 -19.81
CA TYR A 166 -3.60 -8.95 -18.98
C TYR A 166 -3.52 -10.43 -19.34
#